data_92038daf1ec63b36e6d1b89bb71c899c
#
_entry.id   92038daf1ec63b36e6d1b89bb71c899c
#
_cell.length_a   1.000
_cell.length_b   1.000
_cell.length_c   1.000
_cell.angle_alpha   90.00
_cell.angle_beta   90.00
_cell.angle_gamma   90.00
#
_symmetry.space_group_name_H-M   'P 1'
#
loop_
_entity.id
_entity.type
_entity.pdbx_description
1 polymer ?
#
loop_
_entity_poly.entity_id
_entity_poly.type
_entity_poly.pdbx_seq_one_letter_code
_entity_poly.pdbx_strand_id
1 'polypeptide(L)'
;LAVSQSLIDSGFSQALIRKQNRTEVDNSTVFYFNIAVGLALYLLFYISAPWVADFYGLPELSLVMRVVCLGIIFNSLAVVQRALLTVRIDFKTQAKASLIAAVISGMAGIILAYTGFGIWALVCQQLVNLGINTLLLWIFSKWKPMRTYSWKSFRELFSFGSKLLASGLLDTTYNNIYPIVIGKVFSAGDLGH
;
A
#
# COMPACT_ATOMS: atom_id res chain seq x y z
N LEU A 1 -6.63 0.13 -6.11
CA LEU A 1 -5.76 0.02 -4.92
C LEU A 1 -5.03 -1.31 -4.84
N ALA A 2 -5.71 -2.48 -5.06
CA ALA A 2 -5.06 -3.79 -5.01
C ALA A 2 -3.86 -3.91 -5.98
N VAL A 3 -4.01 -3.42 -7.22
CA VAL A 3 -2.93 -3.40 -8.22
C VAL A 3 -1.75 -2.53 -7.76
N SER A 4 -2.03 -1.37 -7.18
CA SER A 4 -0.99 -0.46 -6.65
C SER A 4 -0.26 -1.06 -5.46
N GLN A 5 -1.00 -1.77 -4.61
CA GLN A 5 -0.47 -2.52 -3.49
C GLN A 5 0.49 -3.60 -3.98
N SER A 6 0.06 -4.37 -4.99
CA SER A 6 0.90 -5.40 -5.61
C SER A 6 2.18 -4.82 -6.21
N LEU A 7 2.12 -3.64 -6.83
CA LEU A 7 3.29 -2.93 -7.35
C LEU A 7 4.30 -2.56 -6.26
N ILE A 8 3.82 -2.13 -5.11
CA ILE A 8 4.67 -1.70 -4.00
C ILE A 8 5.21 -2.91 -3.20
N ASP A 9 4.35 -3.88 -2.90
CA ASP A 9 4.67 -4.98 -1.97
C ASP A 9 5.42 -6.15 -2.63
N SER A 10 5.12 -6.51 -3.89
CA SER A 10 5.51 -7.82 -4.42
C SER A 10 6.89 -7.89 -5.08
N GLY A 11 7.40 -6.82 -5.66
CA GLY A 11 8.63 -6.89 -6.44
C GLY A 11 9.89 -6.64 -5.61
N PHE A 12 10.01 -5.43 -5.08
CA PHE A 12 11.24 -4.98 -4.41
C PHE A 12 11.36 -5.46 -2.98
N SER A 13 10.24 -5.58 -2.26
CA SER A 13 10.21 -6.13 -0.90
C SER A 13 10.71 -7.57 -0.90
N GLN A 14 10.21 -8.40 -1.81
CA GLN A 14 10.63 -9.79 -1.92
C GLN A 14 12.08 -9.92 -2.44
N ALA A 15 12.50 -9.07 -3.37
CA ALA A 15 13.89 -9.03 -3.82
C ALA A 15 14.84 -8.71 -2.65
N LEU A 16 14.43 -7.77 -1.78
CA LEU A 16 15.19 -7.40 -0.60
C LEU A 16 15.23 -8.54 0.44
N ILE A 17 14.11 -9.23 0.66
CA ILE A 17 14.01 -10.37 1.58
C ILE A 17 14.93 -11.53 1.12
N ARG A 18 14.97 -11.80 -0.18
CA ARG A 18 15.76 -12.90 -0.76
C ARG A 18 17.26 -12.62 -0.76
N LYS A 19 17.70 -11.36 -0.85
CA LYS A 19 19.11 -11.01 -0.92
C LYS A 19 19.83 -11.34 0.40
N GLN A 20 20.71 -12.35 0.39
CA GLN A 20 21.43 -12.80 1.61
C GLN A 20 22.43 -11.78 2.13
N ASN A 21 23.22 -11.15 1.23
CA ASN A 21 24.25 -10.16 1.57
C ASN A 21 23.70 -8.73 1.40
N ARG A 22 22.66 -8.40 2.15
CA ARG A 22 22.06 -7.05 2.15
C ARG A 22 22.97 -6.05 2.82
N THR A 23 23.08 -4.89 2.21
CA THR A 23 23.73 -3.73 2.82
C THR A 23 22.69 -2.67 3.19
N GLU A 24 23.05 -1.76 4.09
CA GLU A 24 22.19 -0.61 4.42
C GLU A 24 21.93 0.28 3.21
N VAL A 25 22.85 0.27 2.24
CA VAL A 25 22.68 0.97 0.95
C VAL A 25 21.57 0.33 0.12
N ASP A 26 21.47 -1.00 0.12
CA ASP A 26 20.38 -1.71 -0.58
C ASP A 26 19.03 -1.36 0.03
N ASN A 27 18.91 -1.40 1.36
CA ASN A 27 17.70 -1.05 2.10
C ASN A 27 17.27 0.39 1.77
N SER A 28 18.21 1.34 1.81
CA SER A 28 17.95 2.75 1.52
C SER A 28 17.60 2.99 0.05
N THR A 29 18.23 2.29 -0.88
CA THR A 29 17.94 2.36 -2.32
C THR A 29 16.50 1.90 -2.60
N VAL A 30 16.08 0.77 -2.03
CA VAL A 30 14.70 0.25 -2.15
C VAL A 30 13.71 1.22 -1.52
N PHE A 31 14.03 1.80 -0.37
CA PHE A 31 13.17 2.77 0.31
C PHE A 31 12.89 4.00 -0.57
N TYR A 32 13.93 4.66 -1.09
CA TYR A 32 13.77 5.83 -1.94
C TYR A 32 13.06 5.51 -3.25
N PHE A 33 13.35 4.36 -3.83
CA PHE A 33 12.64 3.91 -5.02
C PHE A 33 11.14 3.70 -4.76
N ASN A 34 10.78 2.99 -3.68
CA ASN A 34 9.38 2.76 -3.34
C ASN A 34 8.62 4.06 -3.05
N ILE A 35 9.26 5.04 -2.40
CA ILE A 35 8.66 6.38 -2.21
C ILE A 35 8.41 7.04 -3.57
N ALA A 36 9.40 7.03 -4.47
CA ALA A 36 9.25 7.63 -5.79
C ALA A 36 8.10 6.97 -6.59
N VAL A 37 8.02 5.64 -6.57
CA VAL A 37 6.93 4.88 -7.21
C VAL A 37 5.60 5.17 -6.52
N GLY A 38 5.56 5.20 -5.18
CA GLY A 38 4.35 5.51 -4.42
C GLY A 38 3.80 6.91 -4.72
N LEU A 39 4.68 7.90 -4.82
CA LEU A 39 4.31 9.27 -5.22
C LEU A 39 3.83 9.33 -6.67
N ALA A 40 4.52 8.66 -7.59
CA ALA A 40 4.12 8.60 -9.00
C ALA A 40 2.73 7.96 -9.16
N LEU A 41 2.48 6.84 -8.48
CA LEU A 41 1.17 6.18 -8.47
C LEU A 41 0.10 7.05 -7.83
N TYR A 42 0.40 7.70 -6.70
CA TYR A 42 -0.54 8.63 -6.07
C TYR A 42 -0.94 9.76 -7.02
N LEU A 43 0.02 10.40 -7.68
CA LEU A 43 -0.23 11.46 -8.66
C LEU A 43 -1.05 10.95 -9.85
N LEU A 44 -0.73 9.75 -10.37
CA LEU A 44 -1.49 9.13 -11.45
C LEU A 44 -2.96 8.93 -11.05
N PHE A 45 -3.22 8.36 -9.87
CA PHE A 45 -4.59 8.17 -9.37
C PHE A 45 -5.29 9.48 -9.02
N TYR A 46 -4.55 10.46 -8.51
CA TYR A 46 -5.08 11.78 -8.20
C TYR A 46 -5.60 12.48 -9.46
N ILE A 47 -4.83 12.39 -10.57
CA ILE A 47 -5.20 12.97 -11.87
C ILE A 47 -6.31 12.16 -12.53
N SER A 48 -6.29 10.83 -12.44
CA SER A 48 -7.31 9.96 -13.05
C SER A 48 -8.63 9.90 -12.26
N ALA A 49 -8.67 10.37 -11.03
CA ALA A 49 -9.84 10.30 -10.17
C ALA A 49 -11.14 10.88 -10.78
N PRO A 50 -11.14 12.04 -11.49
CA PRO A 50 -12.34 12.54 -12.13
C PRO A 50 -12.88 11.59 -13.23
N TRP A 51 -11.98 11.06 -14.07
CA TRP A 51 -12.37 10.14 -15.15
C TRP A 51 -12.98 8.83 -14.62
N VAL A 52 -12.43 8.34 -13.50
CA VAL A 52 -13.00 7.17 -12.81
C VAL A 52 -14.37 7.50 -12.23
N ALA A 53 -14.54 8.67 -11.61
CA ALA A 53 -15.82 9.10 -11.06
C ALA A 53 -16.90 9.24 -12.16
N ASP A 54 -16.55 9.81 -13.30
CA ASP A 54 -17.43 9.94 -14.46
C ASP A 54 -17.80 8.57 -15.04
N PHE A 55 -16.82 7.65 -15.11
CA PHE A 55 -17.07 6.29 -15.60
C PHE A 55 -18.11 5.53 -14.75
N TYR A 56 -18.10 5.70 -13.43
CA TYR A 56 -19.08 5.09 -12.52
C TYR A 56 -20.33 5.94 -12.31
N GLY A 57 -20.38 7.18 -12.78
CA GLY A 57 -21.49 8.12 -12.57
C GLY A 57 -21.65 8.59 -11.13
N LEU A 58 -20.56 8.60 -10.35
CA LEU A 58 -20.52 8.96 -8.93
C LEU A 58 -19.52 10.11 -8.69
N PRO A 59 -19.95 11.39 -8.70
CA PRO A 59 -19.04 12.54 -8.53
C PRO A 59 -18.23 12.52 -7.22
N GLU A 60 -18.85 12.04 -6.13
CA GLU A 60 -18.19 11.93 -4.82
C GLU A 60 -17.00 10.96 -4.83
N LEU A 61 -16.99 9.97 -5.73
CA LEU A 61 -15.93 8.98 -5.85
C LEU A 61 -14.58 9.63 -6.16
N SER A 62 -14.55 10.76 -6.87
CA SER A 62 -13.33 11.50 -7.17
C SER A 62 -12.60 11.94 -5.91
N LEU A 63 -13.32 12.53 -4.96
CA LEU A 63 -12.73 13.00 -3.70
C LEU A 63 -12.33 11.83 -2.81
N VAL A 64 -13.20 10.83 -2.67
CA VAL A 64 -12.93 9.61 -1.91
C VAL A 64 -11.68 8.92 -2.44
N MET A 65 -11.55 8.75 -3.76
CA MET A 65 -10.40 8.13 -4.39
C MET A 65 -9.11 8.89 -4.11
N ARG A 66 -9.11 10.22 -4.22
CA ARG A 66 -7.94 11.07 -3.92
C ARG A 66 -7.46 10.89 -2.48
N VAL A 67 -8.39 10.82 -1.53
CA VAL A 67 -8.06 10.68 -0.10
C VAL A 67 -7.61 9.25 0.21
N VAL A 68 -8.31 8.23 -0.27
CA VAL A 68 -7.92 6.82 -0.03
C VAL A 68 -6.57 6.49 -0.65
N CYS A 69 -6.23 7.08 -1.80
CA CYS A 69 -4.93 6.86 -2.44
C CYS A 69 -3.73 7.42 -1.64
N LEU A 70 -3.94 8.30 -0.63
CA LEU A 70 -2.88 8.63 0.34
C LEU A 70 -2.33 7.40 1.06
N GLY A 71 -3.14 6.35 1.19
CA GLY A 71 -2.70 5.07 1.73
C GLY A 71 -1.53 4.44 0.95
N ILE A 72 -1.38 4.74 -0.35
CA ILE A 72 -0.25 4.30 -1.17
C ILE A 72 1.07 4.86 -0.62
N ILE A 73 1.06 6.13 -0.19
CA ILE A 73 2.22 6.80 0.39
C ILE A 73 2.59 6.15 1.74
N PHE A 74 1.60 5.96 2.63
CA PHE A 74 1.84 5.28 3.90
C PHE A 74 2.41 3.88 3.71
N ASN A 75 1.89 3.13 2.75
CA ASN A 75 2.37 1.79 2.47
C ASN A 75 3.80 1.80 1.92
N SER A 76 4.12 2.70 0.98
CA SER A 76 5.49 2.83 0.44
C SER A 76 6.52 3.16 1.52
N LEU A 77 6.14 3.91 2.55
CA LEU A 77 6.97 4.21 3.71
C LEU A 77 7.19 3.01 4.64
N ALA A 78 6.25 2.05 4.67
CA ALA A 78 6.28 0.89 5.55
C ALA A 78 6.99 -0.35 4.95
N VAL A 79 7.15 -0.39 3.61
CA VAL A 79 7.64 -1.57 2.87
C VAL A 79 8.97 -2.10 3.40
N VAL A 80 9.98 -1.24 3.56
CA VAL A 80 11.32 -1.66 3.98
C VAL A 80 11.32 -2.13 5.43
N GLN A 81 10.60 -1.44 6.32
CA GLN A 81 10.46 -1.84 7.72
C GLN A 81 9.84 -3.22 7.85
N ARG A 82 8.76 -3.47 7.06
CA ARG A 82 8.11 -4.78 7.00
C ARG A 82 9.06 -5.86 6.48
N ALA A 83 9.79 -5.58 5.40
CA ALA A 83 10.77 -6.49 4.82
C ALA A 83 11.88 -6.85 5.83
N LEU A 84 12.42 -5.86 6.56
CA LEU A 84 13.46 -6.08 7.57
C LEU A 84 12.97 -6.92 8.75
N LEU A 85 11.76 -6.70 9.23
CA LEU A 85 11.16 -7.53 10.27
C LEU A 85 10.90 -8.96 9.78
N THR A 86 10.45 -9.13 8.54
CA THR A 86 10.26 -10.44 7.91
C THR A 86 11.58 -11.21 7.82
N VAL A 87 12.64 -10.53 7.43
CA VAL A 87 13.98 -11.13 7.38
C VAL A 87 14.50 -11.55 8.74
N ARG A 88 14.19 -10.79 9.79
CA ARG A 88 14.52 -11.13 11.17
C ARG A 88 13.59 -12.20 11.77
N ILE A 89 12.61 -12.67 10.96
CA ILE A 89 11.56 -13.62 11.40
C ILE A 89 10.77 -13.07 12.60
N ASP A 90 10.71 -11.74 12.73
CA ASP A 90 10.00 -11.08 13.82
C ASP A 90 8.54 -10.76 13.41
N PHE A 91 7.79 -11.84 13.18
CA PHE A 91 6.35 -11.74 12.88
C PHE A 91 5.53 -11.28 14.09
N LYS A 92 6.05 -11.50 15.31
CA LYS A 92 5.39 -11.06 16.54
C LYS A 92 5.28 -9.53 16.59
N THR A 93 6.32 -8.83 16.24
CA THR A 93 6.34 -7.36 16.19
C THR A 93 5.42 -6.83 15.09
N GLN A 94 5.40 -7.48 13.91
CA GLN A 94 4.47 -7.11 12.83
C GLN A 94 3.01 -7.30 13.24
N ALA A 95 2.68 -8.47 13.82
CA ALA A 95 1.33 -8.76 14.31
C ALA A 95 0.89 -7.77 15.40
N LYS A 96 1.80 -7.40 16.31
CA LYS A 96 1.54 -6.42 17.36
C LYS A 96 1.23 -5.04 16.79
N ALA A 97 2.01 -4.57 15.81
CA ALA A 97 1.77 -3.30 15.14
C ALA A 97 0.42 -3.29 14.41
N SER A 98 0.11 -4.35 13.66
CA SER A 98 -1.15 -4.49 12.94
C SER A 98 -2.36 -4.58 13.88
N LEU A 99 -2.24 -5.29 15.00
CA LEU A 99 -3.33 -5.40 15.98
C LEU A 99 -3.62 -4.05 16.64
N ILE A 100 -2.59 -3.34 17.10
CA ILE A 100 -2.76 -2.01 17.70
C ILE A 100 -3.39 -1.04 16.69
N ALA A 101 -2.90 -1.04 15.45
CA ALA A 101 -3.44 -0.21 14.38
C ALA A 101 -4.92 -0.55 14.11
N ALA A 102 -5.27 -1.84 14.05
CA ALA A 102 -6.65 -2.29 13.82
C ALA A 102 -7.60 -1.87 14.95
N VAL A 103 -7.19 -2.01 16.21
CA VAL A 103 -8.02 -1.59 17.36
C VAL A 103 -8.26 -0.09 17.33
N ILE A 104 -7.21 0.71 17.20
CA ILE A 104 -7.34 2.18 17.22
C ILE A 104 -8.15 2.67 16.01
N SER A 105 -7.87 2.16 14.82
CA SER A 105 -8.62 2.54 13.61
C SER A 105 -10.06 2.07 13.65
N GLY A 106 -10.32 0.89 14.20
CA GLY A 106 -11.67 0.38 14.40
C GLY A 106 -12.50 1.27 15.33
N MET A 107 -11.92 1.68 16.47
CA MET A 107 -12.57 2.63 17.38
C MET A 107 -12.85 3.97 16.69
N ALA A 108 -11.88 4.52 15.96
CA ALA A 108 -12.06 5.76 15.21
C ALA A 108 -13.17 5.62 14.14
N GLY A 109 -13.19 4.51 13.41
CA GLY A 109 -14.23 4.22 12.40
C GLY A 109 -15.63 4.13 13.01
N ILE A 110 -15.77 3.44 14.14
CA ILE A 110 -17.04 3.32 14.85
C ILE A 110 -17.54 4.71 15.32
N ILE A 111 -16.68 5.50 15.94
CA ILE A 111 -17.03 6.86 16.40
C ILE A 111 -17.50 7.71 15.22
N LEU A 112 -16.77 7.70 14.10
CA LEU A 112 -17.13 8.48 12.92
C LEU A 112 -18.43 7.97 12.26
N ALA A 113 -18.68 6.66 12.27
CA ALA A 113 -19.92 6.10 11.76
C ALA A 113 -21.14 6.57 12.60
N TYR A 114 -21.03 6.56 13.94
CA TYR A 114 -22.09 7.06 14.83
C TYR A 114 -22.32 8.58 14.70
N THR A 115 -21.31 9.33 14.31
CA THR A 115 -21.43 10.79 14.07
C THR A 115 -21.99 11.13 12.69
N GLY A 116 -22.36 10.13 11.89
CA GLY A 116 -23.05 10.34 10.61
C GLY A 116 -22.14 10.64 9.42
N PHE A 117 -20.83 10.37 9.50
CA PHE A 117 -19.89 10.61 8.41
C PHE A 117 -20.04 9.65 7.21
N GLY A 118 -20.91 8.64 7.30
CA GLY A 118 -21.16 7.71 6.18
C GLY A 118 -19.90 7.05 5.62
N ILE A 119 -19.69 7.16 4.32
CA ILE A 119 -18.52 6.57 3.63
C ILE A 119 -17.18 7.11 4.15
N TRP A 120 -17.14 8.34 4.64
CA TRP A 120 -15.93 8.96 5.18
C TRP A 120 -15.43 8.29 6.45
N ALA A 121 -16.31 7.64 7.21
CA ALA A 121 -15.91 6.85 8.38
C ALA A 121 -14.98 5.70 7.97
N LEU A 122 -15.29 5.01 6.88
CA LEU A 122 -14.46 3.92 6.34
C LEU A 122 -13.14 4.44 5.77
N VAL A 123 -13.16 5.56 5.05
CA VAL A 123 -11.96 6.19 4.50
C VAL A 123 -11.00 6.60 5.62
N CYS A 124 -11.50 7.29 6.64
CA CYS A 124 -10.70 7.69 7.79
C CYS A 124 -10.17 6.47 8.56
N GLN A 125 -11.01 5.46 8.80
CA GLN A 125 -10.59 4.22 9.44
C GLN A 125 -9.40 3.59 8.72
N GLN A 126 -9.47 3.47 7.39
CA GLN A 126 -8.40 2.88 6.59
C GLN A 126 -7.11 3.69 6.66
N LEU A 127 -7.19 5.02 6.55
CA LEU A 127 -6.01 5.89 6.61
C LEU A 127 -5.38 5.90 8.00
N VAL A 128 -6.19 5.94 9.05
CA VAL A 128 -5.72 5.82 10.44
C VAL A 128 -5.02 4.49 10.66
N ASN A 129 -5.59 3.39 10.15
CA ASN A 129 -4.96 2.07 10.23
C ASN A 129 -3.58 2.06 9.58
N LEU A 130 -3.50 2.52 8.32
CA LEU A 130 -2.24 2.55 7.57
C LEU A 130 -1.22 3.49 8.22
N GLY A 131 -1.64 4.67 8.68
CA GLY A 131 -0.78 5.64 9.34
C GLY A 131 -0.20 5.11 10.66
N ILE A 132 -1.05 4.57 11.53
CA ILE A 132 -0.63 3.99 12.82
C ILE A 132 0.26 2.78 12.59
N ASN A 133 -0.11 1.87 11.68
CA ASN A 133 0.71 0.69 11.37
C ASN A 133 2.09 1.10 10.85
N THR A 134 2.16 2.07 9.95
CA THR A 134 3.43 2.61 9.45
C THR A 134 4.27 3.20 10.57
N LEU A 135 3.69 4.04 11.43
CA LEU A 135 4.40 4.63 12.58
C LEU A 135 4.95 3.56 13.53
N LEU A 136 4.13 2.57 13.88
CA LEU A 136 4.56 1.49 14.77
C LEU A 136 5.67 0.63 14.15
N LEU A 137 5.59 0.34 12.85
CA LEU A 137 6.67 -0.37 12.15
C LEU A 137 7.97 0.43 12.15
N TRP A 138 7.94 1.75 12.01
CA TRP A 138 9.12 2.60 12.12
C TRP A 138 9.72 2.60 13.53
N ILE A 139 8.87 2.69 14.55
CA ILE A 139 9.31 2.66 15.96
C ILE A 139 9.94 1.31 16.29
N PHE A 140 9.32 0.21 15.87
CA PHE A 140 9.75 -1.13 16.23
C PHE A 140 10.94 -1.63 15.42
N SER A 141 11.01 -1.29 14.13
CA SER A 141 12.15 -1.70 13.28
C SER A 141 13.46 -1.01 13.68
N LYS A 142 13.36 0.20 14.29
CA LYS A 142 14.50 1.07 14.65
C LYS A 142 15.41 1.39 13.48
N TRP A 143 15.02 1.06 12.26
CA TRP A 143 15.82 1.31 11.07
C TRP A 143 15.53 2.72 10.53
N LYS A 144 16.61 3.39 10.06
CA LYS A 144 16.51 4.71 9.43
C LYS A 144 17.20 4.67 8.07
N PRO A 145 16.62 5.27 7.02
CA PRO A 145 17.24 5.32 5.71
C PRO A 145 18.51 6.17 5.74
N MET A 146 19.57 5.66 5.11
CA MET A 146 20.78 6.44 4.83
C MET A 146 20.53 7.34 3.62
N ARG A 147 21.14 8.51 3.60
CA ARG A 147 21.07 9.43 2.43
C ARG A 147 21.96 8.96 1.26
N THR A 148 21.95 7.67 0.99
CA THR A 148 22.76 7.04 -0.07
C THR A 148 21.85 6.25 -0.98
N TYR A 149 22.02 6.46 -2.29
CA TYR A 149 21.35 5.70 -3.34
C TYR A 149 22.41 5.04 -4.22
N SER A 150 22.29 3.75 -4.51
CA SER A 150 23.21 3.01 -5.37
C SER A 150 22.49 2.49 -6.60
N TRP A 151 22.86 3.00 -7.76
CA TRP A 151 22.33 2.52 -9.04
C TRP A 151 22.64 1.04 -9.30
N LYS A 152 23.78 0.56 -8.81
CA LYS A 152 24.18 -0.85 -8.89
C LYS A 152 23.20 -1.73 -8.09
N SER A 153 22.94 -1.38 -6.83
CA SER A 153 21.98 -2.07 -5.98
C SER A 153 20.56 -2.02 -6.55
N PHE A 154 20.16 -0.87 -7.09
CA PHE A 154 18.89 -0.73 -7.78
C PHE A 154 18.75 -1.71 -8.95
N ARG A 155 19.73 -1.74 -9.87
CA ARG A 155 19.69 -2.59 -11.07
C ARG A 155 19.65 -4.08 -10.72
N GLU A 156 20.39 -4.49 -9.71
CA GLU A 156 20.41 -5.88 -9.22
C GLU A 156 19.04 -6.29 -8.67
N LEU A 157 18.48 -5.47 -7.78
CA LEU A 157 17.17 -5.72 -7.16
C LEU A 157 16.02 -5.59 -8.17
N PHE A 158 16.13 -4.65 -9.12
CA PHE A 158 15.14 -4.46 -10.19
C PHE A 158 15.07 -5.65 -11.13
N SER A 159 16.19 -6.24 -11.51
CA SER A 159 16.24 -7.41 -12.41
C SER A 159 15.43 -8.58 -11.86
N PHE A 160 15.46 -8.80 -10.55
CA PHE A 160 14.66 -9.83 -9.90
C PHE A 160 13.26 -9.35 -9.58
N GLY A 161 13.12 -8.16 -8.99
CA GLY A 161 11.85 -7.58 -8.57
C GLY A 161 10.88 -7.34 -9.72
N SER A 162 11.37 -6.96 -10.91
CA SER A 162 10.51 -6.73 -12.08
C SER A 162 9.81 -8.01 -12.59
N LYS A 163 10.46 -9.15 -12.49
CA LYS A 163 9.85 -10.45 -12.85
C LYS A 163 8.73 -10.84 -11.89
N LEU A 164 8.97 -10.62 -10.60
CA LEU A 164 7.94 -10.83 -9.57
C LEU A 164 6.79 -9.83 -9.67
N LEU A 165 7.10 -8.56 -9.99
CA LEU A 165 6.10 -7.55 -10.27
C LEU A 165 5.19 -7.94 -11.43
N ALA A 166 5.77 -8.38 -12.55
CA ALA A 166 4.99 -8.82 -13.71
C ALA A 166 4.04 -9.98 -13.35
N SER A 167 4.55 -10.99 -12.63
CA SER A 167 3.73 -12.11 -12.16
C SER A 167 2.63 -11.66 -11.19
N GLY A 168 2.96 -10.82 -10.20
CA GLY A 168 2.00 -10.32 -9.23
C GLY A 168 0.93 -9.39 -9.84
N LEU A 169 1.29 -8.60 -10.86
CA LEU A 169 0.34 -7.78 -11.60
C LEU A 169 -0.64 -8.64 -12.40
N LEU A 170 -0.17 -9.68 -13.06
CA LEU A 170 -1.03 -10.60 -13.80
C LEU A 170 -2.02 -11.28 -12.86
N ASP A 171 -1.54 -11.79 -11.73
CA ASP A 171 -2.39 -12.44 -10.72
C ASP A 171 -3.40 -11.47 -10.11
N THR A 172 -2.95 -10.27 -9.73
CA THR A 172 -3.84 -9.24 -9.17
C THR A 172 -4.87 -8.78 -10.19
N THR A 173 -4.49 -8.59 -11.45
CA THR A 173 -5.42 -8.18 -12.52
C THR A 173 -6.45 -9.28 -12.75
N TYR A 174 -6.02 -10.53 -12.83
CA TYR A 174 -6.91 -11.67 -13.00
C TYR A 174 -7.95 -11.76 -11.87
N ASN A 175 -7.51 -11.64 -10.62
CA ASN A 175 -8.39 -11.74 -9.45
C ASN A 175 -9.34 -10.53 -9.29
N ASN A 176 -9.00 -9.37 -9.84
CA ASN A 176 -9.82 -8.15 -9.70
C ASN A 176 -10.66 -7.82 -10.95
N ILE A 177 -10.55 -8.59 -12.04
CA ILE A 177 -11.33 -8.32 -13.26
C ILE A 177 -12.83 -8.50 -13.03
N TYR A 178 -13.22 -9.53 -12.25
CA TYR A 178 -14.62 -9.81 -11.94
C TYR A 178 -15.32 -8.66 -11.18
N PRO A 179 -14.79 -8.16 -10.04
CA PRO A 179 -15.37 -7.03 -9.33
C PRO A 179 -15.50 -5.75 -10.19
N ILE A 180 -14.55 -5.51 -11.11
CA ILE A 180 -14.60 -4.34 -12.01
C ILE A 180 -15.74 -4.47 -13.01
N VAL A 181 -15.90 -5.65 -13.60
CA VAL A 181 -16.98 -5.91 -14.59
C VAL A 181 -18.34 -5.89 -13.91
N ILE A 182 -18.48 -6.57 -12.77
CA ILE A 182 -19.74 -6.63 -12.02
C ILE A 182 -20.12 -5.22 -11.53
N GLY A 183 -19.19 -4.43 -11.00
CA GLY A 183 -19.47 -3.08 -10.53
C GLY A 183 -19.90 -2.09 -11.62
N LYS A 184 -19.65 -2.41 -12.90
CA LYS A 184 -20.13 -1.61 -14.04
C LYS A 184 -21.46 -2.09 -14.62
N VAL A 185 -21.67 -3.41 -14.67
CA VAL A 185 -22.81 -4.04 -15.36
C VAL A 185 -23.98 -4.27 -14.40
N PHE A 186 -23.68 -4.55 -13.12
CA PHE A 186 -24.66 -4.84 -12.08
C PHE A 186 -24.66 -3.74 -11.01
N SER A 187 -25.71 -3.68 -10.22
CA SER A 187 -25.80 -2.70 -9.12
C SER A 187 -24.83 -3.01 -7.99
N ALA A 188 -24.52 -2.00 -7.17
CA ALA A 188 -23.64 -2.17 -6.01
C ALA A 188 -24.13 -3.24 -5.00
N GLY A 189 -25.43 -3.62 -5.04
CA GLY A 189 -26.00 -4.69 -4.24
C GLY A 189 -25.52 -6.09 -4.63
N ASP A 190 -25.17 -6.29 -5.90
CA ASP A 190 -24.75 -7.60 -6.41
C ASP A 190 -23.29 -7.94 -6.10
N LEU A 191 -22.49 -6.95 -5.66
CA LEU A 191 -21.12 -7.12 -5.21
C LEU A 191 -20.99 -7.64 -3.75
N GLY A 192 -22.10 -7.62 -3.00
CA GLY A 192 -22.14 -7.99 -1.58
C GLY A 192 -22.53 -9.45 -1.30
N HIS A 193 -22.81 -10.21 -2.33
CA HIS A 193 -23.09 -11.66 -2.29
C HIS A 193 -21.94 -12.40 -2.97
#